data_72101cd5f6a6b880b6d7d8c050d3bc50
#
_entry.id   72101cd5f6a6b880b6d7d8c050d3bc50
#
_cell.length_a   1.000
_cell.length_b   1.000
_cell.length_c   1.000
_cell.angle_alpha   90.00
_cell.angle_beta   90.00
_cell.angle_gamma   90.00
#
_symmetry.space_group_name_H-M   'P 1'
#
loop_
_entity.id
_entity.type
_entity.pdbx_description
1 polymer ?
#
loop_
_entity_poly.entity_id
_entity_poly.type
_entity_poly.pdbx_seq_one_letter_code
_entity_poly.pdbx_strand_id
1 'polypeptide(L)'
;MHKMGKTSPSLRKVGGPPYHMTADEARRIARLIEANHTRLQSMKSQVERLNSLFEEQSRAHETLRSVRINQGGITMVPLGSGVQIPVNVNPNLKPIIDIGSGVQIETDGEKAIQMLDQRNKELEGLIKNMLVEIKQTDESITEMEKQIMALEGDSKDSGEQNKKTTVDPTPSKIRKGRRKRGTELTLDD
;
A
#
# COMPACT_ATOMS: atom_id res chain seq x y z
N MET A 1 -44.14 -10.29 63.89
CA MET A 1 -43.14 -10.99 63.05
C MET A 1 -43.58 -10.92 61.59
N HIS A 2 -43.03 -9.93 60.85
CA HIS A 2 -43.33 -9.74 59.42
C HIS A 2 -42.08 -10.10 58.60
N LYS A 3 -42.17 -11.17 57.80
CA LYS A 3 -41.14 -11.59 56.87
C LYS A 3 -41.20 -10.73 55.62
N MET A 4 -40.22 -9.86 55.40
CA MET A 4 -40.01 -9.16 54.13
C MET A 4 -39.35 -10.08 53.13
N GLY A 5 -40.06 -10.42 52.06
CA GLY A 5 -39.51 -11.11 50.90
C GLY A 5 -38.66 -10.18 50.06
N LYS A 6 -37.37 -10.50 49.88
CA LYS A 6 -36.46 -9.82 48.93
C LYS A 6 -36.70 -10.38 47.54
N THR A 7 -37.36 -9.61 46.68
CA THR A 7 -37.42 -9.87 45.24
C THR A 7 -36.17 -9.24 44.58
N SER A 8 -35.28 -10.07 44.10
CA SER A 8 -34.13 -9.63 43.26
C SER A 8 -34.64 -9.26 41.86
N PRO A 9 -34.23 -8.13 41.28
CA PRO A 9 -34.58 -7.81 39.89
C PRO A 9 -33.78 -8.69 38.95
N SER A 10 -34.51 -9.47 38.16
CA SER A 10 -33.98 -10.23 37.04
C SER A 10 -33.33 -9.28 36.01
N LEU A 11 -32.03 -9.37 35.82
CA LEU A 11 -31.26 -8.73 34.73
C LEU A 11 -31.74 -9.33 33.40
N ARG A 12 -32.64 -8.60 32.72
CA ARG A 12 -32.94 -8.89 31.30
C ARG A 12 -31.67 -8.69 30.51
N LYS A 13 -31.09 -9.79 29.98
CA LYS A 13 -30.12 -9.75 28.92
C LYS A 13 -30.78 -9.06 27.73
N VAL A 14 -30.37 -7.82 27.45
CA VAL A 14 -30.69 -7.13 26.21
C VAL A 14 -29.77 -7.77 25.15
N GLY A 15 -30.22 -8.88 24.58
CA GLY A 15 -29.69 -9.40 23.33
C GLY A 15 -30.17 -8.44 22.25
N GLY A 16 -29.32 -7.49 21.86
CA GLY A 16 -29.55 -6.72 20.64
C GLY A 16 -29.66 -7.68 19.45
N PRO A 17 -30.47 -7.37 18.42
CA PRO A 17 -30.54 -8.21 17.23
C PRO A 17 -29.13 -8.35 16.63
N PRO A 18 -28.78 -9.54 16.11
CA PRO A 18 -27.52 -9.69 15.38
C PRO A 18 -27.54 -8.65 14.25
N TYR A 19 -26.55 -7.77 14.22
CA TYR A 19 -26.39 -6.78 13.16
C TYR A 19 -26.08 -7.53 11.87
N HIS A 20 -27.13 -7.94 11.16
CA HIS A 20 -26.96 -8.43 9.79
C HIS A 20 -26.64 -7.23 8.91
N MET A 21 -25.38 -7.09 8.56
CA MET A 21 -24.93 -6.10 7.59
C MET A 21 -25.70 -6.31 6.28
N THR A 22 -26.29 -5.24 5.76
CA THR A 22 -27.08 -5.31 4.53
C THR A 22 -26.18 -5.47 3.30
N ALA A 23 -26.74 -6.00 2.21
CA ALA A 23 -26.01 -6.12 0.93
C ALA A 23 -25.46 -4.75 0.45
N ASP A 24 -26.12 -3.66 0.81
CA ASP A 24 -25.65 -2.30 0.47
C ASP A 24 -24.46 -1.87 1.31
N GLU A 25 -24.40 -2.27 2.57
CA GLU A 25 -23.22 -2.05 3.44
C GLU A 25 -22.01 -2.82 2.94
N ALA A 26 -22.18 -4.08 2.53
CA ALA A 26 -21.12 -4.88 1.93
C ALA A 26 -20.56 -4.23 0.65
N ARG A 27 -21.44 -3.71 -0.23
CA ARG A 27 -21.01 -2.96 -1.43
C ARG A 27 -20.28 -1.67 -1.08
N ARG A 28 -20.66 -0.97 -0.02
CA ARG A 28 -19.95 0.24 0.44
C ARG A 28 -18.56 -0.11 0.94
N ILE A 29 -18.41 -1.17 1.74
CA ILE A 29 -17.10 -1.63 2.23
C ILE A 29 -16.22 -2.08 1.06
N ALA A 30 -16.74 -2.83 0.09
CA ALA A 30 -15.99 -3.24 -1.08
C ALA A 30 -15.41 -2.03 -1.87
N ARG A 31 -16.21 -0.97 -2.05
CA ARG A 31 -15.72 0.28 -2.68
C ARG A 31 -14.65 0.99 -1.85
N LEU A 32 -14.77 0.96 -0.51
CA LEU A 32 -13.76 1.54 0.38
C LEU A 32 -12.45 0.75 0.31
N ILE A 33 -12.51 -0.57 0.24
CA ILE A 33 -11.34 -1.43 0.05
C ILE A 33 -10.63 -1.07 -1.26
N GLU A 34 -11.37 -0.98 -2.37
CA GLU A 34 -10.81 -0.61 -3.67
C GLU A 34 -10.16 0.78 -3.66
N ALA A 35 -10.82 1.76 -3.07
CA ALA A 35 -10.28 3.10 -2.91
C ALA A 35 -9.01 3.12 -2.06
N ASN A 36 -8.98 2.36 -0.96
CA ASN A 36 -7.81 2.24 -0.10
C ASN A 36 -6.65 1.50 -0.77
N HIS A 37 -6.91 0.46 -1.58
CA HIS A 37 -5.88 -0.18 -2.39
C HIS A 37 -5.23 0.79 -3.38
N THR A 38 -6.05 1.60 -4.06
CA THR A 38 -5.56 2.63 -5.00
C THR A 38 -4.70 3.67 -4.26
N ARG A 39 -5.15 4.12 -3.07
CA ARG A 39 -4.39 5.04 -2.22
C ARG A 39 -3.06 4.42 -1.77
N LEU A 40 -3.09 3.17 -1.32
CA LEU A 40 -1.91 2.44 -0.86
C LEU A 40 -0.88 2.29 -1.99
N GLN A 41 -1.31 1.97 -3.19
CA GLN A 41 -0.42 1.91 -4.36
C GLN A 41 0.20 3.28 -4.68
N SER A 42 -0.58 4.34 -4.63
CA SER A 42 -0.08 5.71 -4.82
C SER A 42 0.95 6.10 -3.76
N MET A 43 0.70 5.80 -2.48
CA MET A 43 1.63 6.07 -1.39
C MET A 43 2.93 5.26 -1.54
N LYS A 44 2.87 3.98 -1.90
CA LYS A 44 4.06 3.17 -2.18
C LYS A 44 4.92 3.78 -3.28
N SER A 45 4.29 4.19 -4.39
CA SER A 45 5.01 4.87 -5.48
C SER A 45 5.63 6.22 -5.06
N GLN A 46 4.98 6.95 -4.13
CA GLN A 46 5.57 8.18 -3.58
C GLN A 46 6.78 7.88 -2.70
N VAL A 47 6.72 6.85 -1.86
CA VAL A 47 7.85 6.40 -1.03
C VAL A 47 9.03 5.99 -1.90
N GLU A 48 8.83 5.28 -3.01
CA GLU A 48 9.88 4.93 -3.95
C GLU A 48 10.58 6.17 -4.53
N ARG A 49 9.81 7.18 -4.93
CA ARG A 49 10.36 8.45 -5.43
C ARG A 49 11.15 9.21 -4.35
N LEU A 50 10.63 9.25 -3.12
CA LEU A 50 11.33 9.89 -2.00
C LEU A 50 12.62 9.14 -1.64
N ASN A 51 12.62 7.81 -1.67
CA ASN A 51 13.83 7.01 -1.47
C ASN A 51 14.89 7.28 -2.55
N SER A 52 14.49 7.35 -3.82
CA SER A 52 15.42 7.69 -4.90
C SER A 52 16.05 9.08 -4.71
N LEU A 53 15.25 10.07 -4.29
CA LEU A 53 15.74 11.41 -3.99
C LEU A 53 16.68 11.40 -2.77
N PHE A 54 16.33 10.66 -1.73
CA PHE A 54 17.17 10.51 -0.53
C PHE A 54 18.53 9.88 -0.87
N GLU A 55 18.57 8.84 -1.70
CA GLU A 55 19.81 8.21 -2.15
C GLU A 55 20.67 9.17 -2.98
N GLU A 56 20.05 9.97 -3.86
CA GLU A 56 20.74 10.97 -4.66
C GLU A 56 21.38 12.05 -3.77
N GLN A 57 20.61 12.60 -2.84
CA GLN A 57 21.11 13.61 -1.90
C GLN A 57 22.16 13.06 -0.95
N SER A 58 22.03 11.81 -0.49
CA SER A 58 23.01 11.14 0.36
C SER A 58 24.35 10.96 -0.37
N ARG A 59 24.32 10.58 -1.64
CA ARG A 59 25.54 10.49 -2.48
C ARG A 59 26.19 11.85 -2.68
N ALA A 60 25.39 12.89 -2.92
CA ALA A 60 25.92 14.25 -3.05
C ALA A 60 26.57 14.74 -1.73
N HIS A 61 25.91 14.48 -0.60
CA HIS A 61 26.42 14.79 0.74
C HIS A 61 27.76 14.09 1.02
N GLU A 62 27.85 12.78 0.75
CA GLU A 62 29.05 11.98 0.96
C GLU A 62 30.18 12.45 0.06
N THR A 63 29.90 12.72 -1.22
CA THR A 63 30.85 13.24 -2.17
C THR A 63 31.40 14.60 -1.73
N LEU A 64 30.52 15.52 -1.33
CA LEU A 64 30.93 16.84 -0.87
C LEU A 64 31.79 16.77 0.40
N ARG A 65 31.47 15.84 1.31
CA ARG A 65 32.25 15.57 2.51
C ARG A 65 33.64 15.05 2.15
N SER A 66 33.74 14.12 1.20
CA SER A 66 35.03 13.60 0.69
C SER A 66 35.88 14.68 0.02
N VAL A 67 35.25 15.51 -0.82
CA VAL A 67 35.92 16.68 -1.46
C VAL A 67 36.50 17.62 -0.41
N ARG A 68 35.75 17.89 0.67
CA ARG A 68 36.21 18.79 1.75
C ARG A 68 37.39 18.21 2.55
N ILE A 69 37.34 16.91 2.88
CA ILE A 69 38.43 16.23 3.61
C ILE A 69 39.73 16.26 2.80
N ASN A 70 39.62 16.17 1.47
CA ASN A 70 40.75 16.09 0.54
C ASN A 70 41.12 17.45 -0.09
N GLN A 71 40.83 18.56 0.57
CA GLN A 71 41.22 19.89 0.07
C GLN A 71 42.73 19.99 -0.20
N GLY A 72 43.09 20.44 -1.40
CA GLY A 72 44.49 20.49 -1.87
C GLY A 72 45.04 19.13 -2.33
N GLY A 73 44.25 18.06 -2.32
CA GLY A 73 44.60 16.73 -2.78
C GLY A 73 43.70 16.22 -3.90
N ILE A 74 43.74 14.93 -4.15
CA ILE A 74 42.91 14.25 -5.15
C ILE A 74 41.78 13.53 -4.45
N THR A 75 40.55 13.70 -4.96
CA THR A 75 39.38 12.92 -4.55
C THR A 75 38.72 12.24 -5.73
N MET A 76 38.02 11.16 -5.48
CA MET A 76 37.22 10.45 -6.49
C MET A 76 35.80 10.99 -6.50
N VAL A 77 35.35 11.48 -7.65
CA VAL A 77 33.99 11.98 -7.84
C VAL A 77 33.17 10.94 -8.61
N PRO A 78 32.11 10.39 -8.01
CA PRO A 78 31.26 9.41 -8.68
C PRO A 78 30.38 10.09 -9.74
N LEU A 79 30.41 9.56 -10.97
CA LEU A 79 29.54 10.00 -12.07
C LEU A 79 28.27 9.15 -12.24
N GLY A 80 28.18 8.06 -11.49
CA GLY A 80 27.10 7.07 -11.64
C GLY A 80 27.57 5.83 -12.39
N SER A 81 26.73 4.78 -12.41
CA SER A 81 27.00 3.49 -13.10
C SER A 81 28.36 2.86 -12.76
N GLY A 82 28.90 3.09 -11.56
CA GLY A 82 30.20 2.60 -11.14
C GLY A 82 31.40 3.40 -11.67
N VAL A 83 31.17 4.45 -12.45
CA VAL A 83 32.23 5.33 -12.99
C VAL A 83 32.58 6.41 -11.98
N GLN A 84 33.87 6.60 -11.74
CA GLN A 84 34.45 7.65 -10.91
C GLN A 84 35.61 8.32 -11.62
N ILE A 85 35.81 9.61 -11.35
CA ILE A 85 36.97 10.34 -11.88
C ILE A 85 37.81 10.93 -10.74
N PRO A 86 39.14 10.88 -10.84
CA PRO A 86 40.00 11.60 -9.93
C PRO A 86 39.96 13.10 -10.24
N VAL A 87 39.74 13.92 -9.22
CA VAL A 87 39.70 15.39 -9.35
C VAL A 87 40.64 16.01 -8.33
N ASN A 88 41.43 16.99 -8.77
CA ASN A 88 42.20 17.82 -7.86
C ASN A 88 41.27 18.85 -7.19
N VAL A 89 41.23 18.83 -5.87
CA VAL A 89 40.38 19.72 -5.10
C VAL A 89 41.08 21.02 -4.78
N ASN A 90 40.53 22.13 -5.28
CA ASN A 90 41.01 23.45 -4.89
C ASN A 90 40.78 23.70 -3.40
N PRO A 91 41.75 24.15 -2.60
CA PRO A 91 41.56 24.48 -1.17
C PRO A 91 40.46 25.51 -0.89
N ASN A 92 40.23 26.44 -1.84
CA ASN A 92 39.24 27.51 -1.74
C ASN A 92 37.94 27.17 -2.50
N LEU A 93 37.66 25.88 -2.72
CA LEU A 93 36.42 25.45 -3.39
C LEU A 93 35.19 25.86 -2.59
N LYS A 94 34.31 26.61 -3.25
CA LYS A 94 33.00 26.93 -2.72
C LYS A 94 31.94 26.20 -3.55
N PRO A 95 31.21 25.25 -2.93
CA PRO A 95 30.15 24.56 -3.64
C PRO A 95 28.99 25.50 -3.96
N ILE A 96 28.33 25.22 -5.07
CA ILE A 96 27.05 25.83 -5.45
C ILE A 96 25.95 24.85 -5.07
N ILE A 97 24.98 25.33 -4.31
CA ILE A 97 23.84 24.52 -3.86
C ILE A 97 22.53 25.18 -4.28
N ASP A 98 21.59 24.38 -4.78
CA ASP A 98 20.22 24.80 -5.04
C ASP A 98 19.46 24.91 -3.71
N ILE A 99 18.89 26.06 -3.42
CA ILE A 99 18.08 26.31 -2.21
C ILE A 99 16.57 26.19 -2.45
N GLY A 100 16.18 25.80 -3.65
CA GLY A 100 14.80 25.62 -4.06
C GLY A 100 14.39 26.59 -5.19
N SER A 101 13.38 26.20 -5.94
CA SER A 101 12.85 26.98 -7.07
C SER A 101 13.89 27.35 -8.14
N GLY A 102 14.98 26.58 -8.28
CA GLY A 102 16.06 26.84 -9.23
C GLY A 102 17.01 27.97 -8.79
N VAL A 103 16.91 28.44 -7.56
CA VAL A 103 17.82 29.43 -7.02
C VAL A 103 19.07 28.75 -6.48
N GLN A 104 20.21 29.09 -7.05
CA GLN A 104 21.52 28.55 -6.68
C GLN A 104 22.34 29.59 -5.92
N ILE A 105 22.97 29.15 -4.85
CA ILE A 105 23.88 30.00 -4.06
C ILE A 105 25.26 29.34 -3.95
N GLU A 106 26.30 30.18 -4.03
CA GLU A 106 27.64 29.79 -3.65
C GLU A 106 27.77 29.89 -2.12
N THR A 107 28.25 28.85 -1.48
CA THR A 107 28.35 28.79 -0.03
C THR A 107 29.65 28.11 0.41
N ASP A 108 29.92 28.18 1.72
CA ASP A 108 31.02 27.41 2.31
C ASP A 108 30.68 25.91 2.34
N GLY A 109 31.71 25.06 2.14
CA GLY A 109 31.52 23.60 2.12
C GLY A 109 30.89 23.02 3.39
N GLU A 110 31.18 23.60 4.57
CA GLU A 110 30.54 23.19 5.83
C GLU A 110 29.04 23.47 5.83
N LYS A 111 28.66 24.69 5.44
CA LYS A 111 27.25 25.07 5.35
C LYS A 111 26.51 24.21 4.33
N ALA A 112 27.11 23.93 3.18
CA ALA A 112 26.51 23.06 2.18
C ALA A 112 26.26 21.66 2.72
N ILE A 113 27.21 21.06 3.44
CA ILE A 113 27.06 19.77 4.11
C ILE A 113 25.91 19.80 5.13
N GLN A 114 25.87 20.83 5.98
CA GLN A 114 24.79 20.97 6.96
C GLN A 114 23.40 21.11 6.32
N MET A 115 23.30 21.84 5.20
CA MET A 115 22.04 21.98 4.45
C MET A 115 21.60 20.65 3.85
N LEU A 116 22.51 19.87 3.28
CA LEU A 116 22.19 18.54 2.76
C LEU A 116 21.81 17.56 3.88
N ASP A 117 22.52 17.60 5.01
CA ASP A 117 22.18 16.77 6.19
C ASP A 117 20.79 17.09 6.73
N GLN A 118 20.44 18.38 6.80
CA GLN A 118 19.10 18.81 7.23
C GLN A 118 18.01 18.30 6.25
N ARG A 119 18.22 18.43 4.95
CA ARG A 119 17.30 17.94 3.93
C ARG A 119 17.15 16.41 3.97
N ASN A 120 18.24 15.68 4.17
CA ASN A 120 18.21 14.24 4.32
C ASN A 120 17.37 13.82 5.53
N LYS A 121 17.52 14.49 6.67
CA LYS A 121 16.70 14.24 7.87
C LYS A 121 15.22 14.51 7.63
N GLU A 122 14.90 15.57 6.91
CA GLU A 122 13.52 15.91 6.56
C GLU A 122 12.90 14.85 5.63
N LEU A 123 13.64 14.41 4.60
CA LEU A 123 13.20 13.34 3.71
C LEU A 123 13.00 12.01 4.46
N GLU A 124 13.94 11.64 5.32
CA GLU A 124 13.83 10.43 6.15
C GLU A 124 12.59 10.49 7.05
N GLY A 125 12.31 11.64 7.64
CA GLY A 125 11.11 11.88 8.43
C GLY A 125 9.82 11.71 7.61
N LEU A 126 9.78 12.26 6.39
CA LEU A 126 8.64 12.12 5.48
C LEU A 126 8.43 10.66 5.06
N ILE A 127 9.50 9.95 4.66
CA ILE A 127 9.45 8.54 4.30
C ILE A 127 8.91 7.71 5.47
N LYS A 128 9.42 7.93 6.67
CA LYS A 128 8.98 7.22 7.87
C LYS A 128 7.50 7.43 8.16
N ASN A 129 7.03 8.68 8.06
CA ASN A 129 5.61 8.99 8.28
C ASN A 129 4.72 8.31 7.23
N MET A 130 5.12 8.33 5.96
CA MET A 130 4.37 7.65 4.90
C MET A 130 4.35 6.12 5.08
N LEU A 131 5.45 5.51 5.55
CA LEU A 131 5.47 4.07 5.84
C LEU A 131 4.52 3.70 6.97
N VAL A 132 4.39 4.55 8.00
CA VAL A 132 3.39 4.35 9.07
C VAL A 132 1.97 4.44 8.51
N GLU A 133 1.69 5.43 7.64
CA GLU A 133 0.37 5.59 7.02
C GLU A 133 0.03 4.41 6.08
N ILE A 134 1.00 3.92 5.31
CA ILE A 134 0.87 2.72 4.48
C ILE A 134 0.46 1.52 5.35
N LYS A 135 1.15 1.31 6.46
CA LYS A 135 0.86 0.20 7.38
C LYS A 135 -0.55 0.31 7.97
N GLN A 136 -0.96 1.48 8.42
CA GLN A 136 -2.31 1.71 8.97
C GLN A 136 -3.40 1.48 7.92
N THR A 137 -3.14 1.91 6.67
CA THR A 137 -4.09 1.70 5.57
C THR A 137 -4.21 0.22 5.22
N ASP A 138 -3.10 -0.52 5.20
CA ASP A 138 -3.07 -1.97 4.96
C ASP A 138 -3.79 -2.76 6.05
N GLU A 139 -3.58 -2.41 7.33
CA GLU A 139 -4.31 -2.98 8.46
C GLU A 139 -5.82 -2.70 8.36
N SER A 140 -6.20 -1.50 7.94
CA SER A 140 -7.60 -1.13 7.73
C SER A 140 -8.26 -1.92 6.58
N ILE A 141 -7.54 -2.15 5.49
CA ILE A 141 -8.01 -3.00 4.38
C ILE A 141 -8.24 -4.42 4.89
N THR A 142 -7.26 -5.00 5.58
CA THR A 142 -7.36 -6.35 6.12
C THR A 142 -8.56 -6.52 7.05
N GLU A 143 -8.86 -5.52 7.88
CA GLU A 143 -10.01 -5.57 8.79
C GLU A 143 -11.33 -5.49 8.02
N MET A 144 -11.42 -4.63 7.00
CA MET A 144 -12.61 -4.53 6.15
C MET A 144 -12.84 -5.82 5.33
N GLU A 145 -11.78 -6.47 4.84
CA GLU A 145 -11.86 -7.76 4.15
C GLU A 145 -12.40 -8.87 5.07
N LYS A 146 -11.93 -8.93 6.33
CA LYS A 146 -12.46 -9.87 7.33
C LYS A 146 -13.94 -9.65 7.58
N GLN A 147 -14.38 -8.39 7.63
CA GLN A 147 -15.81 -8.07 7.81
C GLN A 147 -16.65 -8.59 6.64
N ILE A 148 -16.19 -8.45 5.40
CA ILE A 148 -16.88 -9.00 4.23
C ILE A 148 -16.91 -10.53 4.27
N MET A 149 -15.78 -11.19 4.58
CA MET A 149 -15.72 -12.65 4.67
C MET A 149 -16.64 -13.23 5.75
N ALA A 150 -16.74 -12.55 6.89
CA ALA A 150 -17.68 -12.96 7.95
C ALA A 150 -19.14 -12.96 7.47
N LEU A 151 -19.50 -12.01 6.61
CA LEU A 151 -20.84 -11.91 6.03
C LEU A 151 -21.14 -13.00 5.00
N GLU A 152 -20.16 -13.36 4.19
CA GLU A 152 -20.31 -14.43 3.19
C GLU A 152 -20.43 -15.80 3.85
N GLY A 153 -19.79 -16.00 5.03
CA GLY A 153 -19.89 -17.21 5.84
C GLY A 153 -21.29 -17.43 6.39
N ASP A 154 -21.90 -16.41 6.96
CA ASP A 154 -23.26 -16.47 7.53
C ASP A 154 -24.35 -16.68 6.46
N SER A 155 -24.11 -16.24 5.24
CA SER A 155 -25.05 -16.39 4.11
C SER A 155 -25.13 -17.83 3.58
N LYS A 156 -24.10 -18.65 3.79
CA LYS A 156 -24.08 -20.06 3.32
C LYS A 156 -24.78 -21.02 4.28
N ASP A 157 -24.86 -20.70 5.57
CA ASP A 157 -25.49 -21.58 6.57
C ASP A 157 -27.01 -21.44 6.60
N SER A 158 -27.58 -20.39 6.02
CA SER A 158 -29.04 -20.17 5.94
C SER A 158 -29.71 -20.73 4.67
N GLY A 159 -28.95 -21.31 3.73
CA GLY A 159 -29.43 -21.77 2.41
C GLY A 159 -29.78 -23.26 2.28
N GLU A 160 -29.49 -24.11 3.28
CA GLU A 160 -29.56 -25.58 3.10
C GLU A 160 -30.70 -26.30 3.81
N GLN A 161 -31.71 -25.57 4.29
CA GLN A 161 -32.89 -26.17 4.91
C GLN A 161 -34.20 -25.86 4.17
N ASN A 162 -34.29 -26.01 2.85
CA ASN A 162 -35.61 -26.22 2.24
C ASN A 162 -35.52 -26.73 0.79
N LYS A 163 -35.31 -28.03 0.59
CA LYS A 163 -35.80 -28.80 -0.59
C LYS A 163 -35.72 -30.28 -0.34
N LYS A 164 -36.64 -30.79 0.49
CA LYS A 164 -37.14 -32.14 0.31
C LYS A 164 -38.61 -31.99 -0.08
N THR A 165 -38.85 -31.99 -1.35
CA THR A 165 -40.17 -32.36 -1.90
C THR A 165 -39.94 -33.39 -2.99
N THR A 166 -40.36 -34.57 -2.66
CA THR A 166 -40.54 -35.75 -3.50
C THR A 166 -41.30 -35.42 -4.77
N VAL A 167 -40.76 -35.79 -5.94
CA VAL A 167 -41.57 -36.06 -7.13
C VAL A 167 -40.98 -37.30 -7.84
N ASP A 168 -41.80 -38.30 -8.03
CA ASP A 168 -41.69 -39.61 -8.68
C ASP A 168 -41.13 -39.54 -10.13
N PRO A 169 -40.47 -40.60 -10.63
CA PRO A 169 -39.98 -40.62 -11.96
C PRO A 169 -41.00 -41.22 -12.96
N THR A 170 -41.32 -40.48 -14.02
CA THR A 170 -42.00 -41.05 -15.19
C THR A 170 -41.08 -40.94 -16.40
N PRO A 171 -40.90 -42.03 -17.17
CA PRO A 171 -39.93 -42.07 -18.27
C PRO A 171 -40.55 -41.65 -19.59
N SER A 172 -39.93 -40.80 -20.36
CA SER A 172 -40.26 -40.63 -21.76
C SER A 172 -39.05 -40.40 -22.68
N LYS A 173 -38.86 -41.46 -23.42
CA LYS A 173 -38.51 -41.56 -24.87
C LYS A 173 -37.35 -40.74 -25.45
N ILE A 174 -36.37 -41.52 -25.79
CA ILE A 174 -35.31 -41.36 -26.76
C ILE A 174 -35.81 -40.77 -28.09
N ARG A 175 -35.20 -39.70 -28.56
CA ARG A 175 -35.17 -39.33 -29.99
C ARG A 175 -33.72 -39.17 -30.47
N LYS A 176 -33.27 -40.15 -31.27
CA LYS A 176 -32.10 -40.10 -32.12
C LYS A 176 -32.33 -39.12 -33.29
N GLY A 177 -31.27 -38.44 -33.66
CA GLY A 177 -31.14 -37.74 -34.93
C GLY A 177 -30.11 -36.61 -34.78
N ARG A 178 -29.07 -36.53 -35.47
CA ARG A 178 -28.54 -36.93 -36.76
C ARG A 178 -27.25 -36.10 -36.95
N ARG A 179 -26.17 -36.83 -37.21
CA ARG A 179 -24.86 -36.27 -37.60
C ARG A 179 -25.02 -35.35 -38.82
N LYS A 180 -24.30 -34.17 -38.81
CA LYS A 180 -23.75 -33.61 -40.04
C LYS A 180 -22.30 -33.17 -39.83
N ARG A 181 -21.47 -33.73 -40.70
CA ARG A 181 -20.06 -33.49 -40.96
C ARG A 181 -19.88 -32.18 -41.74
N GLY A 182 -18.65 -31.68 -41.68
CA GLY A 182 -17.99 -30.89 -42.70
C GLY A 182 -17.84 -29.43 -42.24
N THR A 183 -16.75 -28.75 -42.38
CA THR A 183 -15.61 -28.88 -43.29
C THR A 183 -14.46 -28.05 -42.73
N GLU A 184 -13.26 -28.57 -42.85
CA GLU A 184 -11.98 -27.93 -42.94
C GLU A 184 -11.96 -26.72 -43.91
N LEU A 185 -11.09 -25.74 -43.59
CA LEU A 185 -10.29 -24.93 -44.55
C LEU A 185 -9.42 -24.01 -43.70
N THR A 186 -8.10 -24.33 -43.52
CA THR A 186 -6.90 -23.88 -44.23
C THR A 186 -6.70 -22.37 -44.21
N LEU A 187 -5.66 -21.94 -43.44
CA LEU A 187 -4.36 -21.37 -43.87
C LEU A 187 -4.40 -20.32 -44.97
N ASP A 188 -3.75 -19.26 -44.69
CA ASP A 188 -2.79 -18.42 -45.38
C ASP A 188 -3.12 -16.92 -45.26
N ASP A 189 -2.16 -16.26 -44.84
CA ASP A 189 -1.23 -15.14 -45.04
C ASP A 189 -1.01 -14.29 -43.81
#